data_312a2193884fe9ea0438d1f2480719f9
#
_entry.id   312a2193884fe9ea0438d1f2480719f9
#
_cell.length_a   1.000
_cell.length_b   1.000
_cell.length_c   1.000
_cell.angle_alpha   90.00
_cell.angle_beta   90.00
_cell.angle_gamma   90.00
#
_symmetry.space_group_name_H-M   'P 1'
#
loop_
_entity.id
_entity.type
_entity.pdbx_description
1 polymer ?
#
loop_
_entity_poly.entity_id
_entity_poly.type
_entity_poly.pdbx_seq_one_letter_code
_entity_poly.pdbx_strand_id
1 'polypeptide(L)'
;YIEEAADLRGANMRTRMLNLMSINSLLKDCKELNRQILFEPVPAGEQFLAPIIEALRDKHAIQMTYQGFDKTHPSTFVVEPYCLKMFKQRWYLLAYSPVKDKTLVYALDRMHEVEITKQKYELPNDFDAEHYFKNAYGVTVLESQPERIIISIDEGQAKYLRTLPLHPSQKETEPINGYPAFSFYLYPS
;
A
#
# COMPACT_ATOMS: atom_id res chain seq x y z
N TYR A 1 -23.53 -6.71 -1.19
CA TYR A 1 -22.68 -5.97 -0.24
C TYR A 1 -21.19 -5.98 -0.62
N ILE A 2 -20.62 -7.12 -1.06
CA ILE A 2 -19.18 -7.21 -1.45
C ILE A 2 -18.96 -6.64 -2.85
N GLU A 3 -19.84 -6.92 -3.79
CA GLU A 3 -19.80 -6.37 -5.15
C GLU A 3 -20.04 -4.86 -5.17
N GLU A 4 -21.00 -4.34 -4.38
CA GLU A 4 -21.23 -2.90 -4.23
C GLU A 4 -20.03 -2.15 -3.64
N ALA A 5 -19.31 -2.76 -2.67
CA ALA A 5 -18.10 -2.16 -2.10
C ALA A 5 -16.93 -2.12 -3.10
N ALA A 6 -16.81 -3.13 -3.97
CA ALA A 6 -15.80 -3.16 -5.04
C ALA A 6 -16.09 -2.13 -6.13
N ASP A 7 -17.36 -1.95 -6.50
CA ASP A 7 -17.80 -0.93 -7.46
C ASP A 7 -17.61 0.50 -6.95
N LEU A 8 -17.91 0.76 -5.68
CA LEU A 8 -17.67 2.07 -5.04
C LEU A 8 -16.16 2.41 -4.98
N ARG A 9 -15.29 1.42 -4.77
CA ARG A 9 -13.83 1.63 -4.78
C ARG A 9 -13.31 1.90 -6.19
N GLY A 10 -13.79 1.18 -7.18
CA GLY A 10 -13.47 1.41 -8.59
C GLY A 10 -13.92 2.80 -9.05
N ALA A 11 -15.11 3.25 -8.64
CA ALA A 11 -15.61 4.58 -8.92
C ALA A 11 -14.76 5.68 -8.26
N ASN A 12 -14.37 5.52 -7.00
CA ASN A 12 -13.48 6.45 -6.29
C ASN A 12 -12.10 6.55 -6.93
N MET A 13 -11.53 5.43 -7.38
CA MET A 13 -10.25 5.41 -8.06
C MET A 13 -10.32 6.08 -9.43
N ARG A 14 -11.36 5.81 -10.22
CA ARG A 14 -11.62 6.48 -11.51
C ARG A 14 -11.79 7.98 -11.33
N THR A 15 -12.57 8.42 -10.34
CA THR A 15 -12.77 9.85 -10.04
C THR A 15 -11.46 10.54 -9.69
N ARG A 16 -10.62 9.92 -8.86
CA ARG A 16 -9.29 10.45 -8.53
C ARG A 16 -8.40 10.55 -9.76
N MET A 17 -8.37 9.53 -10.61
CA MET A 17 -7.59 9.56 -11.86
C MET A 17 -8.07 10.65 -12.81
N LEU A 18 -9.39 10.80 -13.00
CA LEU A 18 -9.96 11.86 -13.83
C LEU A 18 -9.62 13.25 -13.30
N ASN A 19 -9.69 13.47 -11.99
CA ASN A 19 -9.30 14.72 -11.37
C ASN A 19 -7.82 15.04 -11.59
N LEU A 20 -6.93 14.05 -11.41
CA LEU A 20 -5.50 14.21 -11.67
C LEU A 20 -5.20 14.48 -13.15
N MET A 21 -5.90 13.82 -14.08
CA MET A 21 -5.77 14.07 -15.51
C MET A 21 -6.24 15.48 -15.89
N SER A 22 -7.35 15.93 -15.33
CA SER A 22 -7.87 17.29 -15.54
C SER A 22 -6.92 18.34 -15.01
N ILE A 23 -6.38 18.15 -13.80
CA ILE A 23 -5.37 19.06 -13.22
C ILE A 23 -4.11 19.06 -14.10
N ASN A 24 -3.62 17.91 -14.54
CA ASN A 24 -2.44 17.81 -15.37
C ASN A 24 -2.62 18.49 -16.75
N SER A 25 -3.82 18.41 -17.34
CA SER A 25 -4.16 19.13 -18.57
C SER A 25 -4.11 20.64 -18.35
N LEU A 26 -4.74 21.14 -17.29
CA LEU A 26 -4.72 22.57 -16.95
C LEU A 26 -3.30 23.10 -16.68
N LEU A 27 -2.45 22.30 -16.03
CA LEU A 27 -1.05 22.66 -15.75
C LEU A 27 -0.19 22.70 -17.02
N LYS A 28 -0.47 21.88 -18.03
CA LYS A 28 0.23 21.93 -19.33
C LYS A 28 -0.02 23.24 -20.06
N ASP A 29 -1.23 23.76 -19.94
CA ASP A 29 -1.67 24.97 -20.65
C ASP A 29 -1.26 26.27 -19.92
N CYS A 30 -0.90 26.19 -18.62
CA CYS A 30 -0.65 27.34 -17.78
C CYS A 30 0.61 27.16 -16.90
N LYS A 31 1.77 27.45 -17.46
CA LYS A 31 3.08 27.30 -16.75
C LYS A 31 3.18 28.10 -15.45
N GLU A 32 2.43 29.20 -15.32
CA GLU A 32 2.43 30.03 -14.10
C GLU A 32 1.76 29.32 -12.92
N LEU A 33 0.77 28.43 -13.18
CA LEU A 33 0.11 27.65 -12.15
C LEU A 33 1.03 26.61 -11.51
N ASN A 34 2.06 26.14 -12.21
CA ASN A 34 3.04 25.21 -11.66
C ASN A 34 3.82 25.77 -10.45
N ARG A 35 3.81 27.08 -10.24
CA ARG A 35 4.42 27.72 -9.07
C ARG A 35 3.45 27.85 -7.89
N GLN A 36 2.17 27.66 -8.13
CA GLN A 36 1.10 27.84 -7.14
C GLN A 36 0.51 26.52 -6.69
N ILE A 37 0.75 25.42 -7.43
CA ILE A 37 0.26 24.09 -7.13
C ILE A 37 1.46 23.19 -6.83
N LEU A 38 1.60 22.79 -5.57
CA LEU A 38 2.67 21.93 -5.13
C LEU A 38 2.17 20.50 -4.96
N PHE A 39 2.89 19.56 -5.55
CA PHE A 39 2.69 18.13 -5.31
C PHE A 39 3.83 17.60 -4.46
N GLU A 40 3.50 16.72 -3.53
CA GLU A 40 4.55 15.96 -2.85
C GLU A 40 5.27 15.05 -3.86
N PRO A 41 6.61 14.91 -3.77
CA PRO A 41 7.33 13.99 -4.63
C PRO A 41 6.88 12.56 -4.37
N VAL A 42 6.53 11.86 -5.44
CA VAL A 42 6.25 10.41 -5.38
C VAL A 42 7.58 9.66 -5.47
N PRO A 43 7.85 8.70 -4.58
CA PRO A 43 9.04 7.86 -4.69
C PRO A 43 9.11 7.14 -6.04
N ALA A 44 10.31 6.89 -6.54
CA ALA A 44 10.54 6.13 -7.77
C ALA A 44 9.91 4.72 -7.69
N GLY A 45 9.83 4.03 -8.83
CA GLY A 45 9.33 2.65 -8.90
C GLY A 45 8.05 2.48 -9.73
N GLU A 46 7.41 3.56 -10.18
CA GLU A 46 6.20 3.49 -11.01
C GLU A 46 6.44 2.76 -12.35
N GLN A 47 7.67 2.80 -12.87
CA GLN A 47 8.04 2.07 -14.08
C GLN A 47 7.89 0.56 -13.95
N PHE A 48 7.88 0.01 -12.73
CA PHE A 48 7.71 -1.42 -12.48
C PHE A 48 6.24 -1.84 -12.32
N LEU A 49 5.29 -0.89 -12.24
CA LEU A 49 3.88 -1.22 -12.09
C LEU A 49 3.34 -2.02 -13.27
N ALA A 50 3.61 -1.58 -14.50
CA ALA A 50 3.08 -2.23 -15.68
C ALA A 50 3.52 -3.71 -15.80
N PRO A 51 4.81 -4.06 -15.74
CA PRO A 51 5.23 -5.46 -15.79
C PRO A 51 4.73 -6.29 -14.60
N ILE A 52 4.62 -5.72 -13.41
CA ILE A 52 4.08 -6.43 -12.24
C ILE A 52 2.58 -6.71 -12.40
N ILE A 53 1.81 -5.74 -12.90
CA ILE A 53 0.37 -5.92 -13.16
C ILE A 53 0.14 -6.99 -14.22
N GLU A 54 0.95 -7.02 -15.26
CA GLU A 54 0.91 -8.06 -16.30
C GLU A 54 1.22 -9.45 -15.71
N ALA A 55 2.27 -9.55 -14.89
CA ALA A 55 2.61 -10.79 -14.20
C ALA A 55 1.51 -11.27 -13.24
N LEU A 56 0.87 -10.36 -12.51
CA LEU A 56 -0.29 -10.67 -11.64
C LEU A 56 -1.47 -11.20 -12.44
N ARG A 57 -1.81 -10.54 -13.57
CA ARG A 57 -2.90 -10.94 -14.48
C ARG A 57 -2.70 -12.35 -15.02
N ASP A 58 -1.48 -12.62 -15.51
CA ASP A 58 -1.17 -13.84 -16.25
C ASP A 58 -0.59 -14.96 -15.37
N LYS A 59 -0.50 -14.70 -14.03
CA LYS A 59 0.01 -15.65 -13.04
C LYS A 59 1.44 -16.13 -13.34
N HIS A 60 2.31 -15.19 -13.73
CA HIS A 60 3.72 -15.47 -13.97
C HIS A 60 4.57 -14.95 -12.82
N ALA A 61 5.53 -15.77 -12.40
CA ALA A 61 6.57 -15.32 -11.48
C ALA A 61 7.43 -14.23 -12.14
N ILE A 62 7.96 -13.33 -11.33
CA ILE A 62 8.88 -12.30 -11.80
C ILE A 62 10.27 -12.53 -11.23
N GLN A 63 11.29 -12.25 -12.02
CA GLN A 63 12.65 -12.05 -11.56
C GLN A 63 12.84 -10.57 -11.27
N MET A 64 13.33 -10.24 -10.09
CA MET A 64 13.61 -8.85 -9.75
C MET A 64 14.99 -8.68 -9.14
N THR A 65 15.63 -7.55 -9.43
CA THR A 65 16.84 -7.08 -8.76
C THR A 65 16.41 -6.05 -7.72
N TYR A 66 16.69 -6.33 -6.45
CA TYR A 66 16.19 -5.58 -5.30
C TYR A 66 17.29 -5.29 -4.29
N GLN A 67 17.26 -4.08 -3.71
CA GLN A 67 18.19 -3.71 -2.64
C GLN A 67 17.43 -3.24 -1.39
N GLY A 68 17.45 -4.06 -0.35
CA GLY A 68 16.96 -3.68 1.00
C GLY A 68 17.86 -2.63 1.64
N PHE A 69 17.33 -1.89 2.62
CA PHE A 69 18.13 -0.87 3.33
C PHE A 69 19.29 -1.44 4.13
N ASP A 70 19.18 -2.71 4.54
CA ASP A 70 20.19 -3.47 5.27
C ASP A 70 21.26 -4.12 4.37
N LYS A 71 21.15 -3.97 3.05
CA LYS A 71 22.04 -4.59 2.06
C LYS A 71 22.93 -3.57 1.38
N THR A 72 24.21 -3.89 1.28
CA THR A 72 25.21 -3.07 0.58
C THR A 72 25.12 -3.22 -0.95
N HIS A 73 24.61 -4.35 -1.42
CA HIS A 73 24.49 -4.66 -2.84
C HIS A 73 23.09 -5.19 -3.18
N PRO A 74 22.57 -4.91 -4.39
CA PRO A 74 21.33 -5.49 -4.86
C PRO A 74 21.48 -7.01 -5.05
N SER A 75 20.38 -7.72 -4.95
CA SER A 75 20.29 -9.16 -5.19
C SER A 75 19.19 -9.45 -6.19
N THR A 76 19.44 -10.39 -7.10
CA THR A 76 18.48 -10.85 -8.10
C THR A 76 17.89 -12.19 -7.69
N PHE A 77 16.56 -12.29 -7.67
CA PHE A 77 15.84 -13.50 -7.28
C PHE A 77 14.44 -13.52 -7.89
N VAL A 78 13.83 -14.70 -7.88
CA VAL A 78 12.46 -14.91 -8.40
C VAL A 78 11.47 -14.89 -7.25
N VAL A 79 10.32 -14.25 -7.51
CA VAL A 79 9.17 -14.21 -6.58
C VAL A 79 7.85 -14.40 -7.34
N GLU A 80 6.83 -14.83 -6.64
CA GLU A 80 5.48 -15.01 -7.13
C GLU A 80 4.62 -13.82 -6.64
N PRO A 81 4.24 -12.88 -7.52
CA PRO A 81 3.50 -11.69 -7.12
C PRO A 81 2.08 -12.01 -6.68
N TYR A 82 1.64 -11.52 -5.51
CA TYR A 82 0.32 -11.73 -4.96
C TYR A 82 -0.59 -10.52 -5.06
N CYS A 83 -0.11 -9.35 -4.65
CA CYS A 83 -0.84 -8.10 -4.84
C CYS A 83 0.05 -6.86 -4.77
N LEU A 84 -0.46 -5.75 -5.33
CA LEU A 84 0.12 -4.42 -5.18
C LEU A 84 -0.68 -3.63 -4.14
N LYS A 85 0.03 -2.93 -3.25
CA LYS A 85 -0.57 -2.04 -2.25
C LYS A 85 0.10 -0.68 -2.30
N MET A 86 -0.71 0.38 -2.32
CA MET A 86 -0.23 1.74 -2.14
C MET A 86 -0.41 2.18 -0.68
N PHE A 87 0.65 2.72 -0.08
CA PHE A 87 0.62 3.31 1.25
C PHE A 87 1.55 4.52 1.33
N LYS A 88 1.05 5.67 1.79
CA LYS A 88 1.80 6.94 1.89
C LYS A 88 2.57 7.26 0.61
N GLN A 89 1.85 7.26 -0.51
CA GLN A 89 2.36 7.53 -1.87
C GLN A 89 3.43 6.56 -2.39
N ARG A 90 3.70 5.48 -1.70
CA ARG A 90 4.68 4.45 -2.11
C ARG A 90 3.97 3.16 -2.49
N TRP A 91 4.40 2.56 -3.59
CA TRP A 91 3.93 1.26 -4.04
C TRP A 91 4.72 0.13 -3.40
N TYR A 92 4.02 -0.91 -3.04
CA TYR A 92 4.56 -2.14 -2.46
C TYR A 92 3.99 -3.34 -3.18
N LEU A 93 4.86 -4.31 -3.43
CA LEU A 93 4.52 -5.63 -3.93
C LEU A 93 4.52 -6.63 -2.77
N LEU A 94 3.41 -7.28 -2.52
CA LEU A 94 3.36 -8.50 -1.73
C LEU A 94 3.63 -9.67 -2.65
N ALA A 95 4.63 -10.49 -2.35
CA ALA A 95 4.99 -11.64 -3.16
C ALA A 95 5.52 -12.79 -2.28
N TYR A 96 5.25 -14.02 -2.69
CA TYR A 96 5.84 -15.21 -2.11
C TYR A 96 7.26 -15.39 -2.67
N SER A 97 8.18 -15.70 -1.77
CA SER A 97 9.58 -16.00 -2.10
C SER A 97 9.82 -17.50 -1.96
N PRO A 98 9.95 -18.26 -3.05
CA PRO A 98 10.23 -19.71 -2.97
C PRO A 98 11.53 -20.04 -2.25
N VAL A 99 12.55 -19.17 -2.35
CA VAL A 99 13.85 -19.35 -1.70
C VAL A 99 13.77 -19.21 -0.19
N LYS A 100 12.88 -18.32 0.30
CA LYS A 100 12.71 -18.05 1.74
C LYS A 100 11.51 -18.78 2.33
N ASP A 101 10.72 -19.45 1.51
CA ASP A 101 9.46 -20.12 1.87
C ASP A 101 8.52 -19.22 2.69
N LYS A 102 8.36 -17.96 2.25
CA LYS A 102 7.44 -17.01 2.91
C LYS A 102 7.05 -15.86 2.02
N THR A 103 5.91 -15.26 2.36
CA THR A 103 5.41 -14.06 1.73
C THR A 103 6.08 -12.82 2.33
N LEU A 104 6.56 -11.93 1.46
CA LEU A 104 7.31 -10.74 1.82
C LEU A 104 6.79 -9.52 1.08
N VAL A 105 7.00 -8.34 1.68
CA VAL A 105 6.64 -7.05 1.09
C VAL A 105 7.89 -6.36 0.55
N TYR A 106 7.82 -5.95 -0.72
CA TYR A 106 8.88 -5.28 -1.43
C TYR A 106 8.43 -3.89 -1.88
N ALA A 107 9.14 -2.84 -1.51
CA ALA A 107 8.85 -1.49 -1.97
C ALA A 107 9.40 -1.28 -3.39
N LEU A 108 8.56 -0.78 -4.31
CA LEU A 108 8.94 -0.67 -5.73
C LEU A 108 10.08 0.32 -5.96
N ASP A 109 10.20 1.35 -5.13
CA ASP A 109 11.28 2.34 -5.21
C ASP A 109 12.68 1.78 -4.87
N ARG A 110 12.74 0.53 -4.40
CA ARG A 110 13.99 -0.21 -4.12
C ARG A 110 14.26 -1.34 -5.13
N MET A 111 13.44 -1.42 -6.17
CA MET A 111 13.68 -2.32 -7.30
C MET A 111 14.59 -1.64 -8.32
N HIS A 112 15.50 -2.39 -8.90
CA HIS A 112 16.38 -1.96 -9.98
C HIS A 112 15.94 -2.49 -11.32
N GLU A 113 15.45 -3.75 -11.34
CA GLU A 113 14.99 -4.45 -12.53
C GLU A 113 13.83 -5.37 -12.19
N VAL A 114 12.91 -5.57 -13.13
CA VAL A 114 11.81 -6.52 -13.05
C VAL A 114 11.61 -7.15 -14.42
N GLU A 115 11.65 -8.47 -14.48
CA GLU A 115 11.41 -9.27 -15.69
C GLU A 115 10.34 -10.32 -15.44
N ILE A 116 9.38 -10.47 -16.35
CA ILE A 116 8.37 -11.52 -16.28
C ILE A 116 9.01 -12.83 -16.73
N THR A 117 8.94 -13.86 -15.91
CA THR A 117 9.48 -15.18 -16.23
C THR A 117 8.44 -16.03 -16.98
N LYS A 118 8.88 -17.17 -17.52
CA LYS A 118 7.97 -18.18 -18.09
C LYS A 118 7.36 -19.10 -17.01
N GLN A 119 7.84 -19.02 -15.78
CA GLN A 119 7.34 -19.82 -14.67
C GLN A 119 5.97 -19.31 -14.25
N LYS A 120 4.98 -20.19 -14.27
CA LYS A 120 3.66 -19.91 -13.68
C LYS A 120 3.63 -20.28 -12.22
N TYR A 121 2.77 -19.60 -11.47
CA TYR A 121 2.47 -19.91 -10.09
C TYR A 121 0.96 -19.97 -9.86
N GLU A 122 0.55 -20.57 -8.76
CA GLU A 122 -0.83 -20.59 -8.33
C GLU A 122 -0.99 -19.71 -7.09
N LEU A 123 -1.89 -18.75 -7.16
CA LEU A 123 -2.27 -17.96 -6.00
C LEU A 123 -3.06 -18.87 -5.05
N PRO A 124 -2.76 -18.90 -3.72
CA PRO A 124 -3.56 -19.66 -2.77
C PRO A 124 -5.05 -19.33 -2.91
N ASN A 125 -5.92 -20.35 -2.93
CA ASN A 125 -7.34 -20.16 -3.16
C ASN A 125 -8.05 -19.31 -2.09
N ASP A 126 -7.49 -19.26 -0.90
CA ASP A 126 -7.96 -18.46 0.25
C ASP A 126 -7.28 -17.11 0.37
N PHE A 127 -6.39 -16.74 -0.57
CA PHE A 127 -5.71 -15.46 -0.52
C PHE A 127 -6.67 -14.30 -0.80
N ASP A 128 -6.79 -13.43 0.20
CA ASP A 128 -7.48 -12.15 0.11
C ASP A 128 -6.56 -11.03 0.59
N ALA A 129 -6.23 -10.09 -0.29
CA ALA A 129 -5.30 -9.01 0.01
C ALA A 129 -5.81 -8.06 1.11
N GLU A 130 -7.12 -7.84 1.20
CA GLU A 130 -7.70 -6.99 2.24
C GLU A 130 -7.63 -7.69 3.59
N HIS A 131 -7.94 -8.96 3.62
CA HIS A 131 -7.81 -9.77 4.83
C HIS A 131 -6.36 -9.85 5.30
N TYR A 132 -5.43 -10.05 4.37
CA TYR A 132 -3.99 -10.10 4.68
C TYR A 132 -3.48 -8.86 5.40
N PHE A 133 -3.90 -7.66 4.95
CA PHE A 133 -3.46 -6.39 5.54
C PHE A 133 -4.45 -5.80 6.57
N LYS A 134 -5.49 -6.52 6.94
CA LYS A 134 -6.60 -6.02 7.76
C LYS A 134 -6.16 -5.36 9.07
N ASN A 135 -5.14 -5.94 9.72
CA ASN A 135 -4.65 -5.47 11.02
C ASN A 135 -3.26 -4.82 10.92
N ALA A 136 -2.81 -4.51 9.70
CA ALA A 136 -1.52 -3.89 9.47
C ALA A 136 -1.65 -2.36 9.39
N TYR A 137 -0.91 -1.64 10.23
CA TYR A 137 -0.71 -0.22 9.99
C TYR A 137 0.30 -0.04 8.84
N GLY A 138 -0.22 0.19 7.63
CA GLY A 138 0.59 0.26 6.43
C GLY A 138 0.78 -1.10 5.75
N VAL A 139 2.00 -1.59 5.67
CA VAL A 139 2.36 -2.79 4.89
C VAL A 139 3.04 -3.87 5.71
N THR A 140 3.30 -3.62 6.99
CA THR A 140 3.97 -4.57 7.88
C THR A 140 2.93 -5.50 8.49
N VAL A 141 3.02 -6.77 8.14
CA VAL A 141 2.25 -7.85 8.74
C VAL A 141 3.20 -8.68 9.59
N LEU A 142 2.86 -8.87 10.85
CA LEU A 142 3.67 -9.66 11.79
C LEU A 142 3.05 -11.05 11.98
N GLU A 143 3.87 -12.00 12.39
CA GLU A 143 3.41 -13.35 12.77
C GLU A 143 2.70 -13.37 14.14
N SER A 144 2.77 -12.26 14.90
CA SER A 144 2.05 -12.08 16.17
C SER A 144 0.55 -11.90 15.96
N GLN A 145 -0.22 -12.12 17.02
CA GLN A 145 -1.64 -11.79 16.99
C GLN A 145 -1.86 -10.27 17.10
N PRO A 146 -2.85 -9.72 16.38
CA PRO A 146 -3.21 -8.32 16.55
C PRO A 146 -3.72 -8.04 17.95
N GLU A 147 -3.40 -6.85 18.48
CA GLU A 147 -3.79 -6.42 19.82
C GLU A 147 -4.61 -5.14 19.79
N ARG A 148 -5.38 -4.92 20.85
CA ARG A 148 -6.08 -3.67 21.05
C ARG A 148 -5.11 -2.61 21.58
N ILE A 149 -4.80 -1.63 20.74
CA ILE A 149 -3.97 -0.46 21.09
C ILE A 149 -4.89 0.71 21.38
N ILE A 150 -4.66 1.44 22.48
CA ILE A 150 -5.41 2.65 22.79
C ILE A 150 -4.44 3.81 22.89
N ILE A 151 -4.76 4.91 22.20
CA ILE A 151 -4.03 6.17 22.29
C ILE A 151 -4.95 7.27 22.82
N SER A 152 -4.46 8.13 23.67
CA SER A 152 -5.13 9.37 24.09
C SER A 152 -4.38 10.58 23.52
N ILE A 153 -5.13 11.57 23.05
CA ILE A 153 -4.59 12.75 22.35
C ILE A 153 -5.35 14.00 22.75
N ASP A 154 -4.79 15.17 22.46
CA ASP A 154 -5.49 16.43 22.68
C ASP A 154 -6.70 16.59 21.74
N GLU A 155 -7.67 17.44 22.15
CA GLU A 155 -8.90 17.66 21.37
C GLU A 155 -8.64 18.27 20.00
N GLY A 156 -7.57 19.04 19.80
CA GLY A 156 -7.19 19.58 18.50
C GLY A 156 -6.87 18.46 17.51
N GLN A 157 -6.06 17.49 17.95
CA GLN A 157 -5.68 16.32 17.13
C GLN A 157 -6.85 15.34 16.97
N ALA A 158 -7.72 15.20 17.98
CA ALA A 158 -8.88 14.32 17.91
C ALA A 158 -9.82 14.68 16.75
N LYS A 159 -9.99 15.97 16.45
CA LYS A 159 -10.78 16.43 15.31
C LYS A 159 -10.27 15.88 13.98
N TYR A 160 -8.95 15.84 13.79
CA TYR A 160 -8.35 15.26 12.56
C TYR A 160 -8.57 13.76 12.50
N LEU A 161 -8.39 13.03 13.58
CA LEU A 161 -8.63 11.57 13.62
C LEU A 161 -10.09 11.19 13.37
N ARG A 162 -11.04 12.02 13.80
CA ARG A 162 -12.48 11.82 13.50
C ARG A 162 -12.79 11.99 12.03
N THR A 163 -12.12 12.92 11.34
CA THR A 163 -12.35 13.21 9.92
C THR A 163 -11.53 12.34 8.98
N LEU A 164 -10.34 11.93 9.40
CA LEU A 164 -9.43 11.09 8.63
C LEU A 164 -8.86 9.97 9.53
N PRO A 165 -9.59 8.86 9.69
CA PRO A 165 -9.15 7.74 10.51
C PRO A 165 -7.80 7.18 10.04
N LEU A 166 -6.92 6.89 10.99
CA LEU A 166 -5.60 6.30 10.73
C LEU A 166 -5.69 4.85 10.24
N HIS A 167 -6.75 4.14 10.67
CA HIS A 167 -6.96 2.74 10.33
C HIS A 167 -8.45 2.39 10.35
N PRO A 168 -8.93 1.45 9.51
CA PRO A 168 -10.35 1.06 9.49
C PRO A 168 -10.90 0.53 10.82
N SER A 169 -10.05 -0.01 11.69
CA SER A 169 -10.45 -0.48 13.03
C SER A 169 -10.54 0.62 14.09
N GLN A 170 -10.26 1.88 13.72
CA GLN A 170 -10.32 3.01 14.66
C GLN A 170 -11.72 3.17 15.25
N LYS A 171 -11.78 3.26 16.58
CA LYS A 171 -13.01 3.58 17.34
C LYS A 171 -12.66 4.57 18.43
N GLU A 172 -13.46 5.63 18.56
CA GLU A 172 -13.38 6.50 19.71
C GLU A 172 -13.92 5.77 20.95
N THR A 173 -13.25 5.94 22.08
CA THR A 173 -13.55 5.28 23.35
C THR A 173 -13.75 6.31 24.44
N GLU A 174 -14.05 5.86 25.67
CA GLU A 174 -14.10 6.75 26.83
C GLU A 174 -12.79 7.52 26.99
N PRO A 175 -12.85 8.80 27.32
CA PRO A 175 -11.65 9.62 27.53
C PRO A 175 -10.73 9.04 28.61
N ILE A 176 -9.44 9.20 28.43
CA ILE A 176 -8.42 8.80 29.42
C ILE A 176 -7.79 10.07 30.00
N ASN A 177 -7.86 10.24 31.31
CA ASN A 177 -7.35 11.42 32.02
C ASN A 177 -7.90 12.75 31.46
N GLY A 178 -9.15 12.76 30.97
CA GLY A 178 -9.78 13.94 30.39
C GLY A 178 -9.41 14.21 28.91
N TYR A 179 -8.63 13.36 28.28
CA TYR A 179 -8.25 13.46 26.87
C TYR A 179 -9.05 12.46 26.02
N PRO A 180 -9.50 12.86 24.80
CA PRO A 180 -10.09 11.94 23.85
C PRO A 180 -9.21 10.71 23.60
N ALA A 181 -9.81 9.54 23.53
CA ALA A 181 -9.08 8.30 23.31
C ALA A 181 -9.64 7.50 22.16
N PHE A 182 -8.76 6.85 21.40
CA PHE A 182 -9.08 6.04 20.24
C PHE A 182 -8.45 4.67 20.37
N SER A 183 -9.23 3.65 20.11
CA SER A 183 -8.74 2.27 20.06
C SER A 183 -8.56 1.79 18.62
N PHE A 184 -7.56 0.95 18.43
CA PHE A 184 -7.20 0.29 17.19
C PHE A 184 -7.01 -1.19 17.46
N TYR A 185 -7.15 -2.02 16.44
CA TYR A 185 -6.83 -3.44 16.50
C TYR A 185 -5.75 -3.73 15.46
N LEU A 186 -4.50 -3.77 15.91
CA LEU A 186 -3.30 -3.76 15.04
C LEU A 186 -2.27 -4.77 15.54
N TYR A 187 -1.37 -5.16 14.63
CA TYR A 187 -0.16 -5.87 15.04
C TYR A 187 0.71 -4.94 15.91
N PRO A 188 1.17 -5.41 17.08
CA PRO A 188 2.10 -4.64 17.91
C PRO A 188 3.45 -4.51 17.16
N SER A 189 4.02 -3.30 17.17
CA SER A 189 5.32 -3.00 16.54
C SER A 189 6.48 -3.23 17.51
#